data_72f9892fd7844d8090ada5496a27aa50
#
_entry.id   72f9892fd7844d8090ada5496a27aa50
#
_cell.length_a   1.000
_cell.length_b   1.000
_cell.length_c   1.000
_cell.angle_alpha   90.00
_cell.angle_beta   90.00
_cell.angle_gamma   90.00
#
_symmetry.space_group_name_H-M   'P 1'
#
loop_
_entity.id
_entity.type
_entity.pdbx_description
1 polymer ?
#
loop_
_entity_poly.entity_id
_entity_poly.type
_entity_poly.pdbx_seq_one_letter_code
_entity_poly.pdbx_strand_id
1 'polypeptide(L)'
;LTPPASGQIQPIVVIGGGFAGLSTALAFSRLHPRPPIVLIEPRERFVFVPLLYELMSGELKGWEVAPDYASLLQGRGISHLQDSVSSIDLNARSVTTSSGQALRYSQLVLATGAQPEDFGIPGVRENALNFHTLSDLQPLQERLQELRRRPSGTSSLVIAGAGATGVELACKLVDLLNGAAAVHLVELGDQILPRSRAFNREQAEKALHKRGVSVHLKTKVESVSSTSVQLSGPQGPWEQKHDGLVWTAGSRPTLPDILPSVELHKGRLPVTEALRLQGHPDVLALGDIAVNPDGDELSSWPHSAQAAIQQGQFAAKELQAKLRQSDSSPFVFKDLGEMLSLGIGDASITGLGLTLAGPLAFKLRRLTYLTRLPGLSLGLRAAGAWLVSP
;
A
#
# COMPACT_ATOMS: atom_id res chain seq x y z
N LEU A 1 -7.41 21.72 19.44
CA LEU A 1 -7.11 22.89 18.61
C LEU A 1 -8.38 23.75 18.56
N THR A 2 -8.32 24.97 19.14
CA THR A 2 -9.39 25.96 19.06
C THR A 2 -9.56 26.44 17.61
N PRO A 3 -10.78 26.72 17.13
CA PRO A 3 -10.97 27.28 15.78
C PRO A 3 -10.21 28.62 15.67
N PRO A 4 -9.52 28.86 14.54
CA PRO A 4 -8.69 30.05 14.38
C PRO A 4 -9.55 31.31 14.37
N ALA A 5 -9.11 32.29 15.14
CA ALA A 5 -9.67 33.65 15.11
C ALA A 5 -9.50 34.27 13.72
N SER A 6 -10.42 35.12 13.28
CA SER A 6 -10.40 35.84 12.01
C SER A 6 -9.06 36.56 11.81
N GLY A 7 -8.21 36.01 10.91
CA GLY A 7 -6.86 36.52 10.61
C GLY A 7 -5.74 35.46 10.61
N GLN A 8 -5.99 34.25 11.10
CA GLN A 8 -4.99 33.16 11.07
C GLN A 8 -4.94 32.50 9.67
N ILE A 9 -3.71 32.27 9.19
CA ILE A 9 -3.48 31.52 7.94
C ILE A 9 -4.04 30.12 8.11
N GLN A 10 -5.02 29.76 7.28
CA GLN A 10 -5.60 28.41 7.28
C GLN A 10 -4.55 27.38 6.88
N PRO A 11 -4.49 26.22 7.56
CA PRO A 11 -3.50 25.19 7.27
C PRO A 11 -3.73 24.53 5.91
N ILE A 12 -2.69 23.91 5.39
CA ILE A 12 -2.81 22.83 4.41
C ILE A 12 -3.16 21.57 5.17
N VAL A 13 -4.26 20.93 4.81
CA VAL A 13 -4.70 19.68 5.44
C VAL A 13 -4.36 18.52 4.52
N VAL A 14 -3.68 17.52 5.05
CA VAL A 14 -3.35 16.25 4.36
C VAL A 14 -4.12 15.14 5.06
N ILE A 15 -5.00 14.45 4.34
CA ILE A 15 -5.79 13.33 4.87
C ILE A 15 -5.17 12.02 4.39
N GLY A 16 -4.74 11.20 5.36
CA GLY A 16 -4.04 9.94 5.13
C GLY A 16 -2.53 10.09 5.18
N GLY A 17 -1.88 9.29 6.03
CA GLY A 17 -0.44 9.27 6.26
C GLY A 17 0.30 8.17 5.48
N GLY A 18 -0.32 7.56 4.48
CA GLY A 18 0.33 6.58 3.61
C GLY A 18 1.47 7.17 2.76
N PHE A 19 1.91 6.43 1.75
CA PHE A 19 3.04 6.85 0.90
C PHE A 19 2.84 8.24 0.28
N ALA A 20 1.67 8.52 -0.28
CA ALA A 20 1.41 9.80 -0.92
C ALA A 20 1.32 10.95 0.10
N GLY A 21 0.48 10.82 1.12
CA GLY A 21 0.24 11.89 2.08
C GLY A 21 1.45 12.21 2.94
N LEU A 22 2.15 11.20 3.47
CA LEU A 22 3.38 11.42 4.24
C LEU A 22 4.47 12.04 3.34
N SER A 23 4.64 11.58 2.09
CA SER A 23 5.59 12.17 1.15
C SER A 23 5.27 13.63 0.85
N THR A 24 3.99 13.98 0.69
CA THR A 24 3.54 15.37 0.52
C THR A 24 3.90 16.22 1.74
N ALA A 25 3.53 15.78 2.93
CA ALA A 25 3.76 16.52 4.17
C ALA A 25 5.27 16.73 4.41
N LEU A 26 6.08 15.68 4.25
CA LEU A 26 7.53 15.76 4.42
C LEU A 26 8.21 16.63 3.35
N ALA A 27 7.79 16.56 2.10
CA ALA A 27 8.35 17.39 1.03
C ALA A 27 7.97 18.86 1.23
N PHE A 28 6.71 19.13 1.57
CA PHE A 28 6.22 20.48 1.78
C PHE A 28 6.82 21.13 3.03
N SER A 29 7.11 20.37 4.08
CA SER A 29 7.78 20.88 5.28
C SER A 29 9.16 21.49 5.05
N ARG A 30 9.80 21.18 3.92
CA ARG A 30 11.12 21.72 3.52
C ARG A 30 11.06 23.04 2.76
N LEU A 31 9.86 23.48 2.36
CA LEU A 31 9.66 24.69 1.58
C LEU A 31 9.63 25.94 2.49
N HIS A 32 10.05 27.11 1.94
CA HIS A 32 10.03 28.38 2.64
C HIS A 32 9.42 29.47 1.75
N PRO A 33 8.53 30.37 2.25
CA PRO A 33 7.87 30.28 3.56
C PRO A 33 6.97 29.05 3.64
N ARG A 34 6.80 28.51 4.85
CA ARG A 34 6.01 27.30 5.09
C ARG A 34 4.70 27.65 5.79
N PRO A 35 3.53 27.42 5.16
CA PRO A 35 2.25 27.52 5.86
C PRO A 35 2.09 26.38 6.88
N PRO A 36 1.17 26.52 7.85
CA PRO A 36 0.82 25.42 8.76
C PRO A 36 0.37 24.18 7.99
N ILE A 37 0.84 23.00 8.41
CA ILE A 37 0.48 21.71 7.84
C ILE A 37 -0.16 20.87 8.93
N VAL A 38 -1.31 20.27 8.64
CA VAL A 38 -1.99 19.29 9.49
C VAL A 38 -2.09 17.98 8.72
N LEU A 39 -1.47 16.94 9.25
CA LEU A 39 -1.64 15.56 8.77
C LEU A 39 -2.69 14.87 9.65
N ILE A 40 -3.79 14.42 9.04
CA ILE A 40 -4.83 13.63 9.71
C ILE A 40 -4.62 12.17 9.32
N GLU A 41 -4.26 11.33 10.29
CA GLU A 41 -4.00 9.91 10.11
C GLU A 41 -4.33 9.17 11.41
N PRO A 42 -5.25 8.20 11.40
CA PRO A 42 -5.67 7.51 12.62
C PRO A 42 -4.61 6.59 13.21
N ARG A 43 -3.70 6.08 12.40
CA ARG A 43 -2.66 5.15 12.86
C ARG A 43 -1.54 5.89 13.59
N GLU A 44 -0.98 5.28 14.59
CA GLU A 44 0.21 5.77 15.30
C GLU A 44 1.49 5.66 14.45
N ARG A 45 1.52 4.67 13.54
CA ARG A 45 2.72 4.29 12.78
C ARG A 45 2.49 4.32 11.29
N PHE A 46 3.46 4.84 10.58
CA PHE A 46 3.60 4.62 9.15
C PHE A 46 4.01 3.16 8.91
N VAL A 47 3.48 2.54 7.87
CA VAL A 47 3.87 1.17 7.48
C VAL A 47 4.48 1.18 6.09
N PHE A 48 5.74 0.75 6.00
CA PHE A 48 6.38 0.54 4.72
C PHE A 48 6.00 -0.85 4.18
N VAL A 49 4.80 -0.94 3.59
CA VAL A 49 4.15 -2.20 3.16
C VAL A 49 5.08 -3.13 2.36
N PRO A 50 5.96 -2.65 1.43
CA PRO A 50 6.87 -3.53 0.71
C PRO A 50 7.89 -4.30 1.58
N LEU A 51 8.05 -3.92 2.85
CA LEU A 51 8.90 -4.63 3.83
C LEU A 51 8.09 -5.38 4.90
N LEU A 52 6.77 -5.45 4.75
CA LEU A 52 5.90 -6.14 5.70
C LEU A 52 6.18 -7.66 5.74
N TYR A 53 6.62 -8.22 4.63
CA TYR A 53 7.02 -9.62 4.51
C TYR A 53 8.24 -9.95 5.39
N GLU A 54 9.24 -9.08 5.40
CA GLU A 54 10.45 -9.23 6.19
C GLU A 54 10.18 -9.02 7.68
N LEU A 55 9.19 -8.18 8.02
CA LEU A 55 8.72 -8.05 9.40
C LEU A 55 7.99 -9.33 9.85
N MET A 56 7.14 -9.88 9.00
CA MET A 56 6.43 -11.14 9.27
C MET A 56 7.39 -12.31 9.49
N SER A 57 8.46 -12.40 8.69
CA SER A 57 9.47 -13.47 8.80
C SER A 57 10.51 -13.24 9.91
N GLY A 58 10.51 -12.06 10.54
CA GLY A 58 11.49 -11.73 11.58
C GLY A 58 12.86 -11.27 11.03
N GLU A 59 13.00 -11.10 9.72
CA GLU A 59 14.22 -10.59 9.08
C GLU A 59 14.44 -9.10 9.39
N LEU A 60 13.37 -8.35 9.68
CA LEU A 60 13.40 -6.94 10.08
C LEU A 60 12.60 -6.72 11.37
N LYS A 61 12.95 -5.66 12.10
CA LYS A 61 12.29 -5.24 13.33
C LYS A 61 11.17 -4.24 13.04
N GLY A 62 10.18 -4.15 13.94
CA GLY A 62 9.03 -3.26 13.78
C GLY A 62 9.39 -1.80 13.52
N TRP A 63 10.39 -1.25 14.21
CA TRP A 63 10.81 0.14 14.04
C TRP A 63 11.46 0.42 12.68
N GLU A 64 11.98 -0.59 11.98
CA GLU A 64 12.58 -0.46 10.64
C GLU A 64 11.48 -0.35 9.56
N VAL A 65 10.38 -1.08 9.75
CA VAL A 65 9.29 -1.18 8.77
C VAL A 65 8.16 -0.22 9.10
N ALA A 66 7.93 0.05 10.39
CA ALA A 66 6.81 0.83 10.88
C ALA A 66 7.25 1.88 11.93
N PRO A 67 7.95 2.94 11.51
CA PRO A 67 8.29 4.06 12.38
C PRO A 67 7.03 4.82 12.82
N ASP A 68 7.04 5.36 14.04
CA ASP A 68 5.96 6.20 14.55
C ASP A 68 5.94 7.59 13.90
N TYR A 69 4.74 8.16 13.72
CA TYR A 69 4.59 9.49 13.14
C TYR A 69 5.19 10.58 14.02
N ALA A 70 5.18 10.42 15.34
CA ALA A 70 5.78 11.40 16.24
C ALA A 70 7.25 11.61 15.93
N SER A 71 8.02 10.51 15.76
CA SER A 71 9.42 10.56 15.35
C SER A 71 9.63 11.09 13.93
N LEU A 72 8.78 10.67 12.98
CA LEU A 72 8.88 11.09 11.59
C LEU A 72 8.62 12.59 11.39
N LEU A 73 7.73 13.17 12.19
CA LEU A 73 7.27 14.56 12.03
C LEU A 73 7.97 15.53 12.98
N GLN A 74 8.77 15.02 13.93
CA GLN A 74 9.47 15.83 14.92
C GLN A 74 10.34 16.93 14.26
N GLY A 75 10.19 18.18 14.74
CA GLY A 75 10.96 19.33 14.25
C GLY A 75 10.58 19.82 12.84
N ARG A 76 9.57 19.24 12.20
CA ARG A 76 9.21 19.57 10.80
C ARG A 76 8.08 20.60 10.70
N GLY A 77 7.48 21.03 11.80
CA GLY A 77 6.36 21.97 11.80
C GLY A 77 5.09 21.38 11.15
N ILE A 78 4.91 20.07 11.24
CA ILE A 78 3.71 19.35 10.83
C ILE A 78 2.99 18.94 12.09
N SER A 79 1.72 19.34 12.22
CA SER A 79 0.84 18.88 13.29
C SER A 79 0.23 17.53 12.88
N HIS A 80 0.38 16.49 13.69
CA HIS A 80 -0.30 15.22 13.51
C HIS A 80 -1.58 15.20 14.32
N LEU A 81 -2.72 15.03 13.66
CA LEU A 81 -4.00 14.75 14.27
C LEU A 81 -4.30 13.25 14.09
N GLN A 82 -4.20 12.52 15.20
CA GLN A 82 -4.44 11.07 15.19
C GLN A 82 -5.94 10.81 15.22
N ASP A 83 -6.57 10.94 14.07
CA ASP A 83 -8.01 10.75 13.86
C ASP A 83 -8.28 10.36 12.42
N SER A 84 -9.48 9.89 12.13
CA SER A 84 -9.97 9.69 10.76
C SER A 84 -10.89 10.84 10.34
N VAL A 85 -11.05 11.05 9.04
CA VAL A 85 -11.98 12.04 8.50
C VAL A 85 -13.27 11.34 8.12
N SER A 86 -14.39 11.83 8.68
CA SER A 86 -15.73 11.35 8.36
C SER A 86 -16.32 12.05 7.14
N SER A 87 -16.15 13.38 7.04
CA SER A 87 -16.71 14.15 5.93
C SER A 87 -15.86 15.34 5.52
N ILE A 88 -16.04 15.75 4.27
CA ILE A 88 -15.40 16.91 3.65
C ILE A 88 -16.49 17.78 3.03
N ASP A 89 -16.51 19.07 3.37
CA ASP A 89 -17.32 20.08 2.69
C ASP A 89 -16.40 20.92 1.78
N LEU A 90 -16.52 20.68 0.47
CA LEU A 90 -15.70 21.33 -0.55
C LEU A 90 -16.06 22.82 -0.70
N ASN A 91 -17.33 23.19 -0.49
CA ASN A 91 -17.79 24.57 -0.58
C ASN A 91 -17.34 25.40 0.63
N ALA A 92 -17.51 24.84 1.84
CA ALA A 92 -17.07 25.49 3.08
C ALA A 92 -15.55 25.40 3.29
N ARG A 93 -14.84 24.60 2.49
CA ARG A 93 -13.41 24.27 2.63
C ARG A 93 -13.10 23.78 4.05
N SER A 94 -13.83 22.77 4.47
CA SER A 94 -13.67 22.19 5.81
C SER A 94 -13.70 20.68 5.77
N VAL A 95 -13.01 20.07 6.73
CA VAL A 95 -13.05 18.64 7.01
C VAL A 95 -13.58 18.43 8.41
N THR A 96 -14.37 17.37 8.60
CA THR A 96 -14.84 16.93 9.92
C THR A 96 -14.23 15.57 10.22
N THR A 97 -13.61 15.45 11.38
CA THR A 97 -13.04 14.18 11.83
C THR A 97 -14.11 13.29 12.47
N SER A 98 -13.79 12.02 12.67
CA SER A 98 -14.69 11.06 13.32
C SER A 98 -14.95 11.40 14.80
N SER A 99 -14.03 12.11 15.46
CA SER A 99 -14.24 12.66 16.82
C SER A 99 -15.09 13.94 16.84
N GLY A 100 -15.53 14.45 15.68
CA GLY A 100 -16.36 15.66 15.55
C GLY A 100 -15.58 16.97 15.48
N GLN A 101 -14.25 16.95 15.37
CA GLN A 101 -13.46 18.15 15.20
C GLN A 101 -13.58 18.67 13.76
N ALA A 102 -13.92 19.94 13.60
CA ALA A 102 -13.95 20.62 12.30
C ALA A 102 -12.67 21.44 12.09
N LEU A 103 -12.05 21.31 10.90
CA LEU A 103 -10.88 22.08 10.48
C LEU A 103 -11.14 22.72 9.13
N ARG A 104 -10.87 24.03 9.02
CA ARG A 104 -10.82 24.71 7.72
C ARG A 104 -9.45 24.56 7.09
N TYR A 105 -9.41 24.53 5.76
CA TYR A 105 -8.15 24.39 5.01
C TYR A 105 -7.99 25.50 3.95
N SER A 106 -6.75 25.88 3.68
CA SER A 106 -6.39 26.69 2.52
C SER A 106 -6.21 25.82 1.26
N GLN A 107 -5.64 24.64 1.43
CA GLN A 107 -5.49 23.58 0.44
C GLN A 107 -5.75 22.23 1.10
N LEU A 108 -6.30 21.30 0.36
CA LEU A 108 -6.57 19.94 0.82
C LEU A 108 -5.82 18.91 -0.04
N VAL A 109 -5.25 17.92 0.61
CA VAL A 109 -4.65 16.77 -0.04
C VAL A 109 -5.33 15.50 0.46
N LEU A 110 -6.01 14.80 -0.45
CA LEU A 110 -6.64 13.52 -0.20
C LEU A 110 -5.68 12.39 -0.59
N ALA A 111 -5.30 11.56 0.37
CA ALA A 111 -4.34 10.46 0.20
C ALA A 111 -4.70 9.25 1.08
N THR A 112 -5.98 8.95 1.20
CA THR A 112 -6.54 7.93 2.11
C THR A 112 -6.25 6.49 1.68
N GLY A 113 -5.76 6.29 0.43
CA GLY A 113 -5.36 4.99 -0.08
C GLY A 113 -6.52 4.03 -0.33
N ALA A 114 -6.24 2.75 -0.26
CA ALA A 114 -7.19 1.69 -0.51
C ALA A 114 -7.17 0.66 0.63
N GLN A 115 -8.24 -0.13 0.70
CA GLN A 115 -8.41 -1.26 1.62
C GLN A 115 -8.71 -2.54 0.83
N PRO A 116 -8.52 -3.73 1.40
CA PRO A 116 -8.88 -4.98 0.74
C PRO A 116 -10.33 -4.99 0.27
N GLU A 117 -10.59 -5.58 -0.89
CA GLU A 117 -11.93 -5.72 -1.49
C GLU A 117 -12.36 -7.19 -1.42
N ASP A 118 -13.48 -7.46 -0.77
CA ASP A 118 -14.04 -8.81 -0.64
C ASP A 118 -14.97 -9.22 -1.80
N PHE A 119 -15.29 -8.28 -2.70
CA PHE A 119 -16.20 -8.45 -3.83
C PHE A 119 -17.59 -8.98 -3.44
N GLY A 120 -17.98 -8.90 -2.17
CA GLY A 120 -19.21 -9.48 -1.65
C GLY A 120 -19.22 -11.01 -1.67
N ILE A 121 -18.06 -11.66 -1.79
CA ILE A 121 -17.95 -13.12 -1.77
C ILE A 121 -18.28 -13.62 -0.36
N PRO A 122 -19.27 -14.55 -0.23
CA PRO A 122 -19.72 -15.04 1.06
C PRO A 122 -18.57 -15.64 1.90
N GLY A 123 -18.48 -15.21 3.15
CA GLY A 123 -17.54 -15.74 4.14
C GLY A 123 -16.10 -15.22 4.05
N VAL A 124 -15.75 -14.41 3.05
CA VAL A 124 -14.38 -13.83 2.97
C VAL A 124 -14.12 -12.93 4.16
N ARG A 125 -15.04 -12.05 4.50
CA ARG A 125 -14.86 -11.08 5.60
C ARG A 125 -14.72 -11.75 6.96
N GLU A 126 -15.43 -12.85 7.17
CA GLU A 126 -15.48 -13.56 8.45
C GLU A 126 -14.32 -14.57 8.63
N ASN A 127 -13.86 -15.17 7.54
CA ASN A 127 -12.98 -16.34 7.59
C ASN A 127 -11.58 -16.12 6.98
N ALA A 128 -11.38 -15.05 6.22
CA ALA A 128 -10.08 -14.80 5.61
C ALA A 128 -9.19 -13.92 6.49
N LEU A 129 -7.90 -14.23 6.51
CA LEU A 129 -6.85 -13.37 7.02
C LEU A 129 -6.47 -12.32 5.97
N ASN A 130 -6.12 -11.13 6.40
CA ASN A 130 -5.59 -10.07 5.53
C ASN A 130 -4.06 -9.96 5.65
N PHE A 131 -3.46 -9.23 4.72
CA PHE A 131 -2.04 -8.89 4.75
C PHE A 131 -1.83 -7.49 4.18
N HIS A 132 -2.22 -6.48 4.96
CA HIS A 132 -2.21 -5.08 4.51
C HIS A 132 -1.72 -4.12 5.60
N THR A 133 -1.96 -4.43 6.87
CA THR A 133 -1.65 -3.59 8.03
C THR A 133 -0.78 -4.34 9.04
N LEU A 134 -0.25 -3.62 10.04
CA LEU A 134 0.49 -4.25 11.15
C LEU A 134 -0.38 -5.19 11.97
N SER A 135 -1.67 -4.85 12.15
CA SER A 135 -2.61 -5.69 12.89
C SER A 135 -2.91 -7.01 12.22
N ASP A 136 -2.71 -7.11 10.91
CA ASP A 136 -2.91 -8.36 10.16
C ASP A 136 -1.78 -9.39 10.42
N LEU A 137 -0.61 -8.92 10.87
CA LEU A 137 0.54 -9.80 11.07
C LEU A 137 0.35 -10.78 12.19
N GLN A 138 -0.19 -10.35 13.35
CA GLN A 138 -0.34 -11.20 14.51
C GLN A 138 -1.24 -12.41 14.24
N PRO A 139 -2.48 -12.27 13.71
CA PRO A 139 -3.32 -13.42 13.39
C PRO A 139 -2.67 -14.38 12.38
N LEU A 140 -1.95 -13.85 11.39
CA LEU A 140 -1.24 -14.69 10.43
C LEU A 140 -0.06 -15.42 11.07
N GLN A 141 0.74 -14.77 11.91
CA GLN A 141 1.86 -15.39 12.64
C GLN A 141 1.37 -16.47 13.60
N GLU A 142 0.28 -16.25 14.34
CA GLU A 142 -0.37 -17.23 15.19
C GLU A 142 -0.81 -18.46 14.40
N ARG A 143 -1.45 -18.24 13.24
CA ARG A 143 -1.85 -19.32 12.34
C ARG A 143 -0.64 -20.13 11.85
N LEU A 144 0.44 -19.47 11.44
CA LEU A 144 1.67 -20.16 11.01
C LEU A 144 2.29 -20.99 12.14
N GLN A 145 2.27 -20.48 13.39
CA GLN A 145 2.76 -21.22 14.54
C GLN A 145 1.92 -22.46 14.83
N GLU A 146 0.59 -22.37 14.73
CA GLU A 146 -0.32 -23.50 14.86
C GLU A 146 -0.04 -24.58 13.81
N LEU A 147 0.09 -24.18 12.53
CA LEU A 147 0.37 -25.11 11.43
C LEU A 147 1.70 -25.83 11.63
N ARG A 148 2.74 -25.12 12.07
CA ARG A 148 4.07 -25.70 12.33
C ARG A 148 4.11 -26.72 13.48
N ARG A 149 3.12 -26.71 14.39
CA ARG A 149 2.99 -27.69 15.49
C ARG A 149 2.28 -28.97 15.05
N ARG A 150 1.63 -28.99 13.89
CA ARG A 150 0.92 -30.15 13.36
C ARG A 150 1.87 -31.10 12.62
N PRO A 151 1.50 -32.36 12.43
CA PRO A 151 2.28 -33.28 11.60
C PRO A 151 2.42 -32.74 10.18
N SER A 152 3.62 -32.83 9.60
CA SER A 152 3.91 -32.38 8.25
C SER A 152 2.99 -33.06 7.21
N GLY A 153 2.54 -32.29 6.22
CA GLY A 153 1.71 -32.80 5.13
C GLY A 153 0.23 -32.99 5.44
N THR A 154 -0.22 -32.62 6.66
CA THR A 154 -1.64 -32.73 7.08
C THR A 154 -2.41 -31.42 6.94
N SER A 155 -1.71 -30.31 6.76
CA SER A 155 -2.28 -28.97 6.76
C SER A 155 -2.15 -28.30 5.39
N SER A 156 -3.06 -27.36 5.11
CA SER A 156 -3.13 -26.61 3.87
C SER A 156 -3.43 -25.12 4.14
N LEU A 157 -2.74 -24.25 3.42
CA LEU A 157 -2.96 -22.80 3.43
C LEU A 157 -3.34 -22.34 2.03
N VAL A 158 -4.38 -21.53 1.90
CA VAL A 158 -4.84 -20.95 0.63
C VAL A 158 -4.54 -19.46 0.61
N ILE A 159 -4.04 -18.95 -0.51
CA ILE A 159 -3.86 -17.53 -0.80
C ILE A 159 -4.73 -17.20 -2.00
N ALA A 160 -5.66 -16.27 -1.85
CA ALA A 160 -6.52 -15.80 -2.93
C ALA A 160 -5.96 -14.50 -3.53
N GLY A 161 -5.66 -14.53 -4.84
CA GLY A 161 -5.04 -13.45 -5.60
C GLY A 161 -3.56 -13.67 -5.85
N ALA A 162 -3.14 -13.74 -7.12
CA ALA A 162 -1.76 -13.90 -7.55
C ALA A 162 -1.16 -12.60 -8.14
N GLY A 163 -1.55 -11.45 -7.61
CA GLY A 163 -0.83 -10.19 -7.75
C GLY A 163 0.50 -10.20 -6.98
N ALA A 164 1.21 -9.07 -6.94
CA ALA A 164 2.50 -8.96 -6.25
C ALA A 164 2.40 -9.44 -4.79
N THR A 165 1.40 -8.98 -4.04
CA THR A 165 1.20 -9.36 -2.63
C THR A 165 1.06 -10.87 -2.46
N GLY A 166 0.18 -11.50 -3.23
CA GLY A 166 -0.08 -12.94 -3.10
C GLY A 166 1.12 -13.81 -3.47
N VAL A 167 1.84 -13.45 -4.54
CA VAL A 167 3.03 -14.19 -4.98
C VAL A 167 4.18 -14.05 -3.99
N GLU A 168 4.49 -12.83 -3.54
CA GLU A 168 5.53 -12.58 -2.53
C GLU A 168 5.20 -13.31 -1.21
N LEU A 169 3.93 -13.25 -0.80
CA LEU A 169 3.46 -13.93 0.40
C LEU A 169 3.54 -15.45 0.27
N ALA A 170 3.12 -16.03 -0.86
CA ALA A 170 3.20 -17.46 -1.09
C ALA A 170 4.63 -17.99 -0.94
N CYS A 171 5.59 -17.35 -1.60
CA CYS A 171 7.00 -17.71 -1.47
C CYS A 171 7.50 -17.62 -0.02
N LYS A 172 7.16 -16.53 0.67
CA LYS A 172 7.59 -16.30 2.06
C LYS A 172 6.94 -17.29 3.03
N LEU A 173 5.66 -17.60 2.86
CA LEU A 173 4.93 -18.53 3.73
C LEU A 173 5.43 -19.96 3.58
N VAL A 174 5.76 -20.42 2.37
CA VAL A 174 6.36 -21.75 2.20
C VAL A 174 7.70 -21.85 2.93
N ASP A 175 8.56 -20.84 2.78
CA ASP A 175 9.85 -20.81 3.47
C ASP A 175 9.66 -20.83 5.01
N LEU A 176 8.68 -20.08 5.54
CA LEU A 176 8.37 -20.06 6.98
C LEU A 176 7.74 -21.35 7.48
N LEU A 177 6.86 -21.97 6.71
CA LEU A 177 6.18 -23.23 7.07
C LEU A 177 7.14 -24.42 7.04
N ASN A 178 8.18 -24.39 6.21
CA ASN A 178 9.19 -25.42 6.08
C ASN A 178 8.58 -26.85 5.99
N GLY A 179 7.60 -27.02 5.09
CA GLY A 179 6.92 -28.31 4.87
C GLY A 179 5.77 -28.64 5.83
N ALA A 180 5.45 -27.77 6.81
CA ALA A 180 4.36 -28.01 7.74
C ALA A 180 2.96 -27.95 7.10
N ALA A 181 2.80 -27.21 6.01
CA ALA A 181 1.54 -27.14 5.27
C ALA A 181 1.80 -26.98 3.76
N ALA A 182 0.89 -27.52 2.94
CA ALA A 182 0.83 -27.22 1.52
C ALA A 182 0.30 -25.80 1.29
N VAL A 183 0.83 -25.08 0.30
CA VAL A 183 0.39 -23.74 -0.05
C VAL A 183 -0.26 -23.74 -1.44
N HIS A 184 -1.49 -23.24 -1.50
CA HIS A 184 -2.27 -23.08 -2.73
C HIS A 184 -2.42 -21.60 -3.04
N LEU A 185 -2.10 -21.18 -4.26
CA LEU A 185 -2.27 -19.83 -4.77
C LEU A 185 -3.37 -19.85 -5.83
N VAL A 186 -4.46 -19.13 -5.57
CA VAL A 186 -5.65 -19.11 -6.44
C VAL A 186 -5.73 -17.77 -7.16
N GLU A 187 -5.90 -17.79 -8.48
CA GLU A 187 -5.96 -16.60 -9.32
C GLU A 187 -7.10 -16.72 -10.36
N LEU A 188 -7.92 -15.69 -10.45
CA LEU A 188 -9.01 -15.59 -11.42
C LEU A 188 -8.48 -15.45 -12.86
N GLY A 189 -7.37 -14.74 -13.03
CA GLY A 189 -6.72 -14.51 -14.31
C GLY A 189 -6.01 -15.76 -14.87
N ASP A 190 -5.52 -15.63 -16.07
CA ASP A 190 -4.82 -16.71 -16.79
C ASP A 190 -3.31 -16.75 -16.52
N GLN A 191 -2.79 -15.82 -15.72
CA GLN A 191 -1.39 -15.75 -15.32
C GLN A 191 -1.21 -15.09 -13.96
N ILE A 192 -0.13 -15.39 -13.28
CA ILE A 192 0.30 -14.64 -12.10
C ILE A 192 0.88 -13.29 -12.52
N LEU A 193 0.87 -12.33 -11.61
CA LEU A 193 1.52 -11.02 -11.81
C LEU A 193 1.17 -10.37 -13.17
N PRO A 194 -0.11 -10.19 -13.53
CA PRO A 194 -0.51 -9.77 -14.88
C PRO A 194 0.03 -8.41 -15.29
N ARG A 195 0.40 -7.56 -14.32
CA ARG A 195 0.95 -6.21 -14.55
C ARG A 195 2.46 -6.14 -14.43
N SER A 196 3.11 -7.22 -14.03
CA SER A 196 4.57 -7.27 -13.85
C SER A 196 5.31 -7.48 -15.15
N ARG A 197 6.56 -7.05 -15.18
CA ARG A 197 7.45 -7.28 -16.32
C ARG A 197 7.72 -8.78 -16.51
N ALA A 198 7.87 -9.21 -17.76
CA ALA A 198 8.02 -10.62 -18.11
C ALA A 198 9.13 -11.34 -17.33
N PHE A 199 10.30 -10.71 -17.17
CA PHE A 199 11.39 -11.27 -16.39
C PHE A 199 10.98 -11.55 -14.93
N ASN A 200 10.36 -10.60 -14.26
CA ASN A 200 9.94 -10.76 -12.86
C ASN A 200 8.87 -11.84 -12.72
N ARG A 201 7.93 -11.94 -13.67
CA ARG A 201 6.93 -13.02 -13.71
C ARG A 201 7.59 -14.39 -13.86
N GLU A 202 8.51 -14.54 -14.81
CA GLU A 202 9.24 -15.78 -15.00
C GLU A 202 10.03 -16.21 -13.76
N GLN A 203 10.71 -15.27 -13.09
CA GLN A 203 11.41 -15.58 -11.84
C GLN A 203 10.45 -15.97 -10.71
N ALA A 204 9.27 -15.34 -10.64
CA ALA A 204 8.23 -15.69 -9.68
C ALA A 204 7.64 -17.09 -9.93
N GLU A 205 7.37 -17.45 -11.19
CA GLU A 205 6.92 -18.79 -11.57
C GLU A 205 7.94 -19.86 -11.15
N LYS A 206 9.22 -19.63 -11.44
CA LYS A 206 10.32 -20.52 -11.01
C LYS A 206 10.39 -20.64 -9.49
N ALA A 207 10.24 -19.51 -8.77
CA ALA A 207 10.31 -19.49 -7.32
C ALA A 207 9.13 -20.23 -6.66
N LEU A 208 7.91 -20.08 -7.17
CA LEU A 208 6.71 -20.79 -6.73
C LEU A 208 6.84 -22.30 -7.01
N HIS A 209 7.25 -22.68 -8.24
CA HIS A 209 7.45 -24.07 -8.61
C HIS A 209 8.52 -24.76 -7.75
N LYS A 210 9.68 -24.11 -7.56
CA LYS A 210 10.76 -24.62 -6.70
C LYS A 210 10.31 -24.91 -5.28
N ARG A 211 9.34 -24.11 -4.77
CA ARG A 211 8.80 -24.24 -3.42
C ARG A 211 7.59 -25.18 -3.32
N GLY A 212 7.16 -25.77 -4.43
CA GLY A 212 6.01 -26.67 -4.46
C GLY A 212 4.66 -25.97 -4.22
N VAL A 213 4.54 -24.69 -4.54
CA VAL A 213 3.25 -23.97 -4.45
C VAL A 213 2.32 -24.48 -5.55
N SER A 214 1.11 -24.90 -5.17
CA SER A 214 0.06 -25.29 -6.11
C SER A 214 -0.64 -24.04 -6.65
N VAL A 215 -0.38 -23.66 -7.91
CA VAL A 215 -0.97 -22.48 -8.54
C VAL A 215 -2.21 -22.86 -9.34
N HIS A 216 -3.37 -22.26 -9.00
CA HIS A 216 -4.65 -22.47 -9.65
C HIS A 216 -5.05 -21.21 -10.41
N LEU A 217 -4.75 -21.16 -11.70
CA LEU A 217 -5.14 -20.08 -12.62
C LEU A 217 -6.55 -20.28 -13.16
N LYS A 218 -7.17 -19.21 -13.68
CA LYS A 218 -8.55 -19.20 -14.21
C LYS A 218 -9.54 -19.77 -13.19
N THR A 219 -9.27 -19.51 -11.92
CA THR A 219 -9.99 -20.11 -10.81
C THR A 219 -10.64 -19.02 -9.95
N LYS A 220 -11.97 -19.06 -9.88
CA LYS A 220 -12.78 -18.13 -9.10
C LYS A 220 -13.02 -18.69 -7.71
N VAL A 221 -12.93 -17.83 -6.69
CA VAL A 221 -13.42 -18.10 -5.35
C VAL A 221 -14.91 -17.81 -5.31
N GLU A 222 -15.72 -18.79 -4.96
CA GLU A 222 -17.19 -18.64 -4.88
C GLU A 222 -17.65 -18.36 -3.45
N SER A 223 -17.06 -19.01 -2.46
CA SER A 223 -17.33 -18.77 -1.05
C SER A 223 -16.21 -19.31 -0.16
N VAL A 224 -16.11 -18.80 1.07
CA VAL A 224 -15.09 -19.19 2.05
C VAL A 224 -15.76 -19.57 3.36
N SER A 225 -15.43 -20.74 3.90
CA SER A 225 -15.78 -21.15 5.25
C SER A 225 -14.53 -21.15 6.16
N SER A 226 -14.69 -21.47 7.42
CA SER A 226 -13.57 -21.58 8.36
C SER A 226 -12.57 -22.71 8.04
N THR A 227 -12.97 -23.69 7.21
CA THR A 227 -12.19 -24.92 6.94
C THR A 227 -12.08 -25.27 5.46
N SER A 228 -12.80 -24.57 4.58
CA SER A 228 -12.80 -24.85 3.15
C SER A 228 -13.13 -23.60 2.31
N VAL A 229 -12.70 -23.61 1.08
CA VAL A 229 -13.05 -22.63 0.06
C VAL A 229 -13.67 -23.34 -1.14
N GLN A 230 -14.82 -22.84 -1.62
CA GLN A 230 -15.45 -23.29 -2.84
C GLN A 230 -14.81 -22.56 -4.02
N LEU A 231 -14.30 -23.32 -4.95
CA LEU A 231 -13.56 -22.85 -6.12
C LEU A 231 -14.26 -23.31 -7.41
N SER A 232 -14.16 -22.48 -8.44
CA SER A 232 -14.67 -22.83 -9.79
C SER A 232 -13.58 -22.51 -10.82
N GLY A 233 -13.11 -23.50 -11.54
CA GLY A 233 -12.05 -23.39 -12.54
C GLY A 233 -12.37 -24.12 -13.83
N PRO A 234 -11.39 -24.27 -14.75
CA PRO A 234 -11.60 -24.86 -16.07
C PRO A 234 -12.15 -26.29 -16.07
N GLN A 235 -11.92 -27.04 -14.99
CA GLN A 235 -12.40 -28.45 -14.85
C GLN A 235 -13.72 -28.55 -14.07
N GLY A 236 -14.36 -27.42 -13.76
CA GLY A 236 -15.60 -27.33 -12.97
C GLY A 236 -15.35 -26.90 -11.53
N PRO A 237 -16.40 -26.91 -10.70
CA PRO A 237 -16.32 -26.52 -9.30
C PRO A 237 -15.72 -27.64 -8.43
N TRP A 238 -14.97 -27.25 -7.39
CA TRP A 238 -14.48 -28.16 -6.35
C TRP A 238 -14.36 -27.45 -5.01
N GLU A 239 -14.24 -28.22 -3.98
CA GLU A 239 -13.93 -27.76 -2.63
C GLU A 239 -12.45 -27.99 -2.30
N GLN A 240 -11.76 -26.94 -1.89
CA GLN A 240 -10.41 -27.01 -1.35
C GLN A 240 -10.47 -26.83 0.16
N LYS A 241 -10.09 -27.86 0.92
CA LYS A 241 -9.94 -27.74 2.38
C LYS A 241 -8.73 -26.89 2.73
N HIS A 242 -8.84 -26.12 3.81
CA HIS A 242 -7.74 -25.32 4.32
C HIS A 242 -7.78 -25.15 5.84
N ASP A 243 -6.63 -24.89 6.42
CA ASP A 243 -6.43 -24.53 7.82
C ASP A 243 -6.19 -23.03 8.00
N GLY A 244 -6.21 -22.28 6.93
CA GLY A 244 -6.14 -20.83 6.87
C GLY A 244 -6.25 -20.35 5.42
N LEU A 245 -6.92 -19.22 5.23
CA LEU A 245 -7.00 -18.55 3.94
C LEU A 245 -6.56 -17.10 4.10
N VAL A 246 -5.65 -16.65 3.23
CA VAL A 246 -5.20 -15.25 3.18
C VAL A 246 -5.78 -14.59 1.94
N TRP A 247 -6.47 -13.47 2.13
CA TRP A 247 -7.08 -12.72 1.04
C TRP A 247 -6.15 -11.58 0.59
N THR A 248 -5.69 -11.65 -0.64
CA THR A 248 -4.84 -10.64 -1.29
C THR A 248 -5.42 -10.13 -2.61
N ALA A 249 -6.64 -10.57 -2.95
CA ALA A 249 -7.31 -10.20 -4.19
C ALA A 249 -8.04 -8.87 -4.04
N GLY A 250 -7.78 -7.96 -4.99
CA GLY A 250 -8.50 -6.70 -5.10
C GLY A 250 -8.20 -5.67 -4.01
N SER A 251 -8.50 -4.43 -4.36
CA SER A 251 -8.47 -3.29 -3.44
C SER A 251 -9.48 -2.25 -3.88
N ARG A 252 -10.15 -1.62 -2.95
CA ARG A 252 -11.07 -0.52 -3.18
C ARG A 252 -10.58 0.76 -2.51
N PRO A 253 -10.76 1.94 -3.15
CA PRO A 253 -10.45 3.22 -2.54
C PRO A 253 -11.19 3.44 -1.23
N THR A 254 -10.51 4.07 -0.28
CA THR A 254 -11.11 4.51 0.98
C THR A 254 -11.39 5.99 0.89
N LEU A 255 -12.67 6.38 0.83
CA LEU A 255 -13.09 7.78 0.71
C LEU A 255 -13.95 8.16 1.91
N PRO A 256 -13.76 9.34 2.52
CA PRO A 256 -14.73 9.94 3.42
C PRO A 256 -15.95 10.44 2.63
N ASP A 257 -17.01 10.82 3.33
CA ASP A 257 -18.15 11.48 2.70
C ASP A 257 -17.73 12.85 2.14
N ILE A 258 -18.03 13.11 0.86
CA ILE A 258 -17.65 14.35 0.18
C ILE A 258 -18.90 15.12 -0.22
N LEU A 259 -19.00 16.36 0.21
CA LEU A 259 -20.12 17.26 -0.03
C LEU A 259 -19.65 18.54 -0.77
N PRO A 260 -20.28 18.94 -1.89
CA PRO A 260 -21.25 18.14 -2.65
C PRO A 260 -20.62 16.84 -3.18
N SER A 261 -21.43 15.86 -3.49
CA SER A 261 -20.95 14.58 -4.01
C SER A 261 -20.17 14.75 -5.31
N VAL A 262 -19.05 14.06 -5.42
CA VAL A 262 -18.21 14.02 -6.62
C VAL A 262 -18.52 12.74 -7.40
N GLU A 263 -18.75 12.87 -8.70
CA GLU A 263 -18.91 11.70 -9.57
C GLU A 263 -17.58 10.94 -9.67
N LEU A 264 -17.59 9.66 -9.31
CA LEU A 264 -16.40 8.83 -9.31
C LEU A 264 -16.19 8.16 -10.68
N HIS A 265 -14.96 8.16 -11.16
CA HIS A 265 -14.57 7.38 -12.32
C HIS A 265 -13.96 6.04 -11.87
N LYS A 266 -14.63 4.92 -12.20
CA LYS A 266 -14.21 3.56 -11.75
C LYS A 266 -13.97 3.49 -10.23
N GLY A 267 -14.85 4.13 -9.45
CA GLY A 267 -14.76 4.16 -7.99
C GLY A 267 -13.68 5.08 -7.41
N ARG A 268 -13.03 5.92 -8.21
CA ARG A 268 -11.94 6.84 -7.83
C ARG A 268 -12.30 8.28 -8.13
N LEU A 269 -11.62 9.19 -7.44
CA LEU A 269 -11.75 10.63 -7.64
C LEU A 269 -11.12 11.05 -8.98
N PRO A 270 -11.87 11.70 -9.88
CA PRO A 270 -11.34 12.19 -11.14
C PRO A 270 -10.44 13.41 -10.89
N VAL A 271 -9.22 13.34 -11.39
CA VAL A 271 -8.24 14.43 -11.25
C VAL A 271 -7.73 14.89 -12.60
N THR A 272 -7.25 16.13 -12.65
CA THR A 272 -6.53 16.70 -13.78
C THR A 272 -5.12 16.11 -13.88
N GLU A 273 -4.39 16.45 -14.96
CA GLU A 273 -2.97 16.08 -15.10
C GLU A 273 -2.08 16.62 -13.95
N ALA A 274 -2.49 17.70 -13.29
CA ALA A 274 -1.80 18.24 -12.10
C ALA A 274 -2.29 17.63 -10.79
N LEU A 275 -2.97 16.47 -10.83
CA LEU A 275 -3.52 15.74 -9.67
C LEU A 275 -4.56 16.54 -8.84
N ARG A 276 -5.15 17.58 -9.42
CA ARG A 276 -6.20 18.36 -8.77
C ARG A 276 -7.56 17.73 -9.03
N LEU A 277 -8.39 17.65 -8.00
CA LEU A 277 -9.77 17.18 -8.14
C LEU A 277 -10.51 18.03 -9.17
N GLN A 278 -11.14 17.38 -10.15
CA GLN A 278 -11.88 18.10 -11.21
C GLN A 278 -12.96 18.98 -10.57
N GLY A 279 -13.04 20.24 -11.02
CA GLY A 279 -13.93 21.26 -10.46
C GLY A 279 -13.49 21.89 -9.13
N HIS A 280 -12.45 21.39 -8.47
CA HIS A 280 -11.99 21.86 -7.15
C HIS A 280 -10.48 22.10 -7.11
N PRO A 281 -10.00 23.26 -7.62
CA PRO A 281 -8.57 23.53 -7.77
C PRO A 281 -7.79 23.66 -6.47
N ASP A 282 -8.47 23.72 -5.32
CA ASP A 282 -7.86 23.75 -3.99
C ASP A 282 -7.67 22.36 -3.38
N VAL A 283 -8.08 21.31 -4.09
CA VAL A 283 -8.03 19.93 -3.63
C VAL A 283 -7.16 19.09 -4.56
N LEU A 284 -6.19 18.39 -3.99
CA LEU A 284 -5.38 17.36 -4.67
C LEU A 284 -5.87 15.99 -4.21
N ALA A 285 -5.93 15.01 -5.13
CA ALA A 285 -6.17 13.62 -4.78
C ALA A 285 -5.04 12.73 -5.34
N LEU A 286 -4.49 11.85 -4.50
CA LEU A 286 -3.24 11.14 -4.76
C LEU A 286 -3.34 9.65 -4.41
N GLY A 287 -2.51 8.85 -5.05
CA GLY A 287 -2.41 7.40 -4.79
C GLY A 287 -3.62 6.63 -5.31
N ASP A 288 -4.01 5.62 -4.57
CA ASP A 288 -5.01 4.63 -5.00
C ASP A 288 -6.43 5.19 -5.14
N ILE A 289 -6.69 6.38 -4.59
CA ILE A 289 -8.01 7.04 -4.67
C ILE A 289 -8.18 7.89 -5.92
N ALA A 290 -7.10 8.17 -6.66
CA ALA A 290 -7.09 9.11 -7.77
C ALA A 290 -7.04 8.41 -9.13
N VAL A 291 -7.68 9.00 -10.13
CA VAL A 291 -7.62 8.57 -11.53
C VAL A 291 -7.67 9.79 -12.44
N ASN A 292 -6.88 9.80 -13.50
CA ASN A 292 -7.04 10.76 -14.59
C ASN A 292 -7.97 10.15 -15.66
N PRO A 293 -9.23 10.57 -15.76
CA PRO A 293 -10.18 9.99 -16.73
C PRO A 293 -9.84 10.38 -18.18
N ASP A 294 -9.16 11.50 -18.38
CA ASP A 294 -8.79 12.04 -19.70
C ASP A 294 -7.46 11.49 -20.21
N GLY A 295 -6.73 10.74 -19.34
CA GLY A 295 -5.48 10.08 -19.69
C GLY A 295 -5.73 8.82 -20.52
N ASP A 296 -4.89 8.59 -21.53
CA ASP A 296 -4.84 7.31 -22.23
C ASP A 296 -4.29 6.20 -21.30
N GLU A 297 -4.41 4.92 -21.69
CA GLU A 297 -3.89 3.81 -20.90
C GLU A 297 -2.38 3.91 -20.63
N LEU A 298 -1.63 4.61 -21.50
CA LEU A 298 -0.20 4.82 -21.40
C LEU A 298 0.16 5.96 -20.43
N SER A 299 -0.72 6.94 -20.27
CA SER A 299 -0.56 8.06 -19.34
C SER A 299 -1.16 7.78 -17.95
N SER A 300 -1.84 6.64 -17.75
CA SER A 300 -2.31 6.23 -16.45
C SER A 300 -1.14 5.75 -15.58
N TRP A 301 -0.99 6.35 -14.42
CA TRP A 301 0.01 5.90 -13.43
C TRP A 301 -0.44 4.64 -12.70
N PRO A 302 0.51 3.75 -12.32
CA PRO A 302 0.17 2.55 -11.57
C PRO A 302 -0.26 2.87 -10.13
N HIS A 303 -1.19 2.09 -9.58
CA HIS A 303 -1.50 2.12 -8.16
C HIS A 303 -0.39 1.38 -7.39
N SER A 304 0.65 2.11 -7.03
CA SER A 304 1.84 1.57 -6.39
C SER A 304 2.46 2.56 -5.41
N ALA A 305 3.21 2.05 -4.44
CA ALA A 305 3.97 2.88 -3.51
C ALA A 305 4.92 3.85 -4.25
N GLN A 306 5.52 3.40 -5.35
CA GLN A 306 6.41 4.22 -6.17
C GLN A 306 5.70 5.43 -6.78
N ALA A 307 4.52 5.22 -7.37
CA ALA A 307 3.71 6.30 -7.93
C ALA A 307 3.20 7.24 -6.82
N ALA A 308 2.71 6.68 -5.72
CA ALA A 308 2.23 7.44 -4.57
C ALA A 308 3.29 8.38 -3.98
N ILE A 309 4.54 7.90 -3.83
CA ILE A 309 5.67 8.73 -3.38
C ILE A 309 5.95 9.87 -4.36
N GLN A 310 6.00 9.59 -5.66
CA GLN A 310 6.25 10.61 -6.68
C GLN A 310 5.12 11.63 -6.76
N GLN A 311 3.87 11.18 -6.67
CA GLN A 311 2.71 12.07 -6.60
C GLN A 311 2.76 12.96 -5.36
N GLY A 312 3.15 12.45 -4.20
CA GLY A 312 3.31 13.25 -2.99
C GLY A 312 4.40 14.32 -3.11
N GLN A 313 5.54 13.99 -3.72
CA GLN A 313 6.59 14.96 -4.00
C GLN A 313 6.16 16.02 -5.03
N PHE A 314 5.41 15.62 -6.04
CA PHE A 314 4.81 16.51 -7.03
C PHE A 314 3.78 17.43 -6.38
N ALA A 315 2.88 16.90 -5.55
CA ALA A 315 1.87 17.68 -4.83
C ALA A 315 2.49 18.82 -4.01
N ALA A 316 3.63 18.59 -3.37
CA ALA A 316 4.33 19.64 -2.64
C ALA A 316 4.80 20.78 -3.57
N LYS A 317 5.26 20.46 -4.79
CA LYS A 317 5.63 21.47 -5.80
C LYS A 317 4.40 22.23 -6.29
N GLU A 318 3.30 21.54 -6.54
CA GLU A 318 2.03 22.14 -6.94
C GLU A 318 1.48 23.11 -5.88
N LEU A 319 1.53 22.71 -4.61
CA LEU A 319 1.14 23.59 -3.50
C LEU A 319 2.03 24.84 -3.44
N GLN A 320 3.34 24.67 -3.68
CA GLN A 320 4.27 25.81 -3.74
C GLN A 320 4.00 26.72 -4.96
N ALA A 321 3.76 26.13 -6.15
CA ALA A 321 3.42 26.87 -7.35
C ALA A 321 2.19 27.75 -7.13
N LYS A 322 1.14 27.18 -6.52
CA LYS A 322 -0.08 27.92 -6.20
C LYS A 322 0.17 29.05 -5.21
N LEU A 323 0.99 28.85 -4.17
CA LEU A 323 1.36 29.91 -3.23
C LEU A 323 2.13 31.07 -3.91
N ARG A 324 2.89 30.76 -4.97
CA ARG A 324 3.65 31.73 -5.77
C ARG A 324 2.88 32.28 -6.97
N GLN A 325 1.62 31.88 -7.16
CA GLN A 325 0.79 32.23 -8.33
C GLN A 325 1.48 31.88 -9.67
N SER A 326 2.21 30.77 -9.70
CA SER A 326 2.86 30.25 -10.91
C SER A 326 2.04 29.12 -11.51
N ASP A 327 2.28 28.82 -12.79
CA ASP A 327 1.56 27.80 -13.55
C ASP A 327 1.81 26.39 -12.99
N SER A 328 0.78 25.55 -13.08
CA SER A 328 0.82 24.12 -12.79
C SER A 328 1.49 23.36 -13.94
N SER A 329 2.27 22.34 -13.58
CA SER A 329 2.84 21.39 -14.54
C SER A 329 2.06 20.07 -14.51
N PRO A 330 2.01 19.29 -15.59
CA PRO A 330 1.46 17.94 -15.54
C PRO A 330 2.35 17.01 -14.69
N PHE A 331 1.71 16.07 -13.99
CA PHE A 331 2.42 15.00 -13.33
C PHE A 331 2.87 13.94 -14.33
N VAL A 332 4.16 13.64 -14.32
CA VAL A 332 4.75 12.58 -15.14
C VAL A 332 5.33 11.52 -14.24
N PHE A 333 4.78 10.30 -14.31
CA PHE A 333 5.31 9.16 -13.59
C PHE A 333 6.62 8.68 -14.22
N LYS A 334 7.65 8.53 -13.39
CA LYS A 334 8.92 7.91 -13.78
C LYS A 334 8.95 6.47 -13.27
N ASP A 335 8.87 5.51 -14.18
CA ASP A 335 9.04 4.11 -13.83
C ASP A 335 10.52 3.81 -13.52
N LEU A 336 10.83 3.59 -12.24
CA LEU A 336 12.17 3.24 -11.76
C LEU A 336 12.41 1.73 -11.75
N GLY A 337 11.44 0.95 -12.21
CA GLY A 337 11.51 -0.51 -12.22
C GLY A 337 10.69 -1.16 -11.12
N GLU A 338 10.74 -2.47 -11.09
CA GLU A 338 9.97 -3.36 -10.23
C GLU A 338 10.90 -4.29 -9.45
N MET A 339 10.57 -4.50 -8.19
CA MET A 339 11.31 -5.42 -7.30
C MET A 339 10.29 -6.31 -6.58
N LEU A 340 10.51 -7.63 -6.62
CA LEU A 340 9.67 -8.61 -5.94
C LEU A 340 10.50 -9.41 -4.94
N SER A 341 9.93 -9.70 -3.76
CA SER A 341 10.45 -10.67 -2.81
C SER A 341 10.01 -12.08 -3.26
N LEU A 342 10.94 -12.98 -3.46
CA LEU A 342 10.65 -14.35 -3.91
C LEU A 342 10.94 -15.37 -2.81
N GLY A 343 10.79 -14.97 -1.56
CA GLY A 343 11.01 -15.78 -0.37
C GLY A 343 12.12 -15.21 0.53
N ILE A 344 12.62 -16.03 1.46
CA ILE A 344 13.70 -15.64 2.37
C ILE A 344 15.03 -15.62 1.60
N GLY A 345 15.70 -14.48 1.58
CA GLY A 345 16.99 -14.31 0.90
C GLY A 345 16.92 -14.33 -0.63
N ASP A 346 15.74 -14.26 -1.23
CA ASP A 346 15.53 -14.33 -2.68
C ASP A 346 14.66 -13.19 -3.18
N ALA A 347 14.97 -12.64 -4.37
CA ALA A 347 14.22 -11.54 -4.98
C ALA A 347 14.44 -11.49 -6.49
N SER A 348 13.60 -10.73 -7.20
CA SER A 348 13.84 -10.31 -8.56
C SER A 348 13.75 -8.79 -8.70
N ILE A 349 14.55 -8.23 -9.59
CA ILE A 349 14.61 -6.80 -9.89
C ILE A 349 14.64 -6.61 -11.40
N THR A 350 13.82 -5.69 -11.88
CA THR A 350 13.85 -5.22 -13.27
C THR A 350 13.69 -3.71 -13.29
N GLY A 351 14.67 -2.97 -13.78
CA GLY A 351 14.58 -1.52 -13.88
C GLY A 351 15.90 -0.87 -14.29
N LEU A 352 15.85 0.31 -14.86
CA LEU A 352 17.02 1.10 -15.27
C LEU A 352 18.00 0.31 -16.17
N GLY A 353 17.47 -0.57 -17.02
CA GLY A 353 18.28 -1.44 -17.90
C GLY A 353 18.89 -2.67 -17.21
N LEU A 354 18.61 -2.90 -15.92
CA LEU A 354 19.11 -4.04 -15.15
C LEU A 354 18.01 -5.08 -14.94
N THR A 355 18.35 -6.36 -15.09
CA THR A 355 17.56 -7.51 -14.63
C THR A 355 18.43 -8.37 -13.73
N LEU A 356 17.95 -8.69 -12.54
CA LEU A 356 18.68 -9.46 -11.55
C LEU A 356 17.73 -10.33 -10.75
N ALA A 357 18.16 -11.56 -10.40
CA ALA A 357 17.40 -12.44 -9.52
C ALA A 357 18.33 -13.13 -8.51
N GLY A 358 17.73 -13.70 -7.46
CA GLY A 358 18.46 -14.46 -6.44
C GLY A 358 18.97 -13.59 -5.27
N PRO A 359 19.95 -14.11 -4.50
CA PRO A 359 20.42 -13.47 -3.26
C PRO A 359 21.02 -12.07 -3.45
N LEU A 360 21.65 -11.82 -4.61
CA LEU A 360 22.19 -10.49 -4.90
C LEU A 360 21.08 -9.48 -5.14
N ALA A 361 20.02 -9.88 -5.85
CA ALA A 361 18.82 -9.07 -6.03
C ALA A 361 18.16 -8.77 -4.67
N PHE A 362 18.08 -9.73 -3.76
CA PHE A 362 17.55 -9.54 -2.41
C PHE A 362 18.32 -8.46 -1.64
N LYS A 363 19.66 -8.52 -1.63
CA LYS A 363 20.50 -7.50 -0.97
C LYS A 363 20.31 -6.11 -1.60
N LEU A 364 20.26 -6.05 -2.93
CA LEU A 364 20.05 -4.79 -3.65
C LEU A 364 18.65 -4.20 -3.42
N ARG A 365 17.60 -5.05 -3.37
CA ARG A 365 16.24 -4.63 -2.99
C ARG A 365 16.21 -4.01 -1.60
N ARG A 366 16.83 -4.63 -0.61
CA ARG A 366 16.94 -4.08 0.75
C ARG A 366 17.65 -2.74 0.75
N LEU A 367 18.80 -2.63 0.07
CA LEU A 367 19.56 -1.37 -0.03
C LEU A 367 18.74 -0.26 -0.70
N THR A 368 18.01 -0.59 -1.77
CA THR A 368 17.13 0.37 -2.46
C THR A 368 16.03 0.86 -1.53
N TYR A 369 15.45 0.00 -0.70
CA TYR A 369 14.40 0.42 0.24
C TYR A 369 14.93 1.30 1.37
N LEU A 370 16.21 1.21 1.77
CA LEU A 370 16.80 2.15 2.72
C LEU A 370 16.68 3.60 2.24
N THR A 371 16.89 3.84 0.95
CA THR A 371 16.80 5.18 0.36
C THR A 371 15.37 5.70 0.25
N ARG A 372 14.38 4.81 0.37
CA ARG A 372 12.95 5.12 0.27
C ARG A 372 12.23 5.19 1.61
N LEU A 373 12.91 4.82 2.70
CA LEU A 373 12.36 4.99 4.04
C LEU A 373 12.13 6.48 4.34
N PRO A 374 11.06 6.82 5.06
CA PRO A 374 10.74 8.23 5.34
C PRO A 374 11.73 8.81 6.36
N GLY A 375 12.68 9.61 5.87
CA GLY A 375 13.67 10.34 6.68
C GLY A 375 15.04 9.69 6.69
N LEU A 376 16.07 10.55 6.53
CA LEU A 376 17.50 10.15 6.49
C LEU A 376 17.94 9.42 7.76
N SER A 377 17.50 9.88 8.93
CA SER A 377 17.87 9.28 10.22
C SER A 377 17.39 7.84 10.35
N LEU A 378 16.18 7.54 9.88
CA LEU A 378 15.65 6.17 9.86
C LEU A 378 16.45 5.30 8.89
N GLY A 379 16.72 5.79 7.67
CA GLY A 379 17.52 5.07 6.67
C GLY A 379 18.92 4.74 7.19
N LEU A 380 19.60 5.69 7.85
CA LEU A 380 20.94 5.47 8.43
C LEU A 380 20.92 4.49 9.61
N ARG A 381 19.90 4.57 10.48
CA ARG A 381 19.75 3.61 11.60
C ARG A 381 19.47 2.20 11.07
N ALA A 382 18.60 2.06 10.09
CA ALA A 382 18.31 0.77 9.46
C ALA A 382 19.54 0.22 8.73
N ALA A 383 20.31 1.05 8.01
CA ALA A 383 21.56 0.64 7.38
C ALA A 383 22.56 0.10 8.41
N GLY A 384 22.73 0.80 9.54
CA GLY A 384 23.60 0.36 10.64
C GLY A 384 23.15 -0.99 11.22
N ALA A 385 21.87 -1.18 11.44
CA ALA A 385 21.32 -2.44 11.92
C ALA A 385 21.54 -3.59 10.92
N TRP A 386 21.40 -3.34 9.62
CA TRP A 386 21.59 -4.37 8.57
C TRP A 386 23.05 -4.76 8.33
N LEU A 387 24.00 -3.87 8.62
CA LEU A 387 25.44 -4.19 8.57
C LEU A 387 25.87 -5.11 9.70
N VAL A 388 25.18 -5.07 10.83
CA VAL A 388 25.50 -5.85 12.04
C VAL A 388 24.66 -7.12 12.16
N SER A 389 23.57 -7.22 11.39
CA SER A 389 22.74 -8.45 11.34
C SER A 389 23.41 -9.50 10.45
N PRO A 390 23.54 -10.75 10.93
CA PRO A 390 24.13 -11.86 10.19
C PRO A 390 23.38 -12.20 8.90
#